data_15760580ca826f2ca3fabb8d13dfed13
#
_entry.id   15760580ca826f2ca3fabb8d13dfed13
#
_cell.length_a   1.000
_cell.length_b   1.000
_cell.length_c   1.000
_cell.angle_alpha   90.00
_cell.angle_beta   90.00
_cell.angle_gamma   90.00
#
_symmetry.space_group_name_H-M   'P 1'
#
loop_
_entity.id
_entity.type
_entity.pdbx_description
1 polymer ?
#
loop_
_entity_poly.entity_id
_entity_poly.type
_entity_poly.pdbx_seq_one_letter_code
_entity_poly.pdbx_strand_id
1 'polypeptide(L)'
;MNMMKVIAVPMHPEGRKFVAIFAAVTAALWLVWEPLFWLGLGLIIWCYYFFRDPVRSVAQRPGLILSPADGVVSLITKTVPPSDMQLGDKPLTRVSVFMNVFNCHVNRAPMAGTVVAISYHHGKFLNASLDKASEHNERNSITIESADKTRIGVTQIAGLVARRIVCFTKVGAQLGVGERFGLIRFGSRLDIFLPEGVEPAVGLGQTAVAGETILARLDAPAEDWPIQPV
;
A
#
# COMPACT_ATOMS: atom_id res chain seq x y z
N MET A 1 4.34 -13.04 -23.74
CA MET A 1 3.41 -12.47 -22.71
C MET A 1 1.99 -12.69 -23.20
N ASN A 2 1.14 -13.42 -22.47
CA ASN A 2 -0.20 -13.76 -22.91
C ASN A 2 -1.12 -12.54 -22.74
N MET A 3 -1.60 -11.95 -23.82
CA MET A 3 -2.42 -10.73 -23.86
C MET A 3 -3.69 -10.85 -22.99
N MET A 4 -4.24 -12.06 -22.84
CA MET A 4 -5.37 -12.33 -21.94
C MET A 4 -5.08 -12.03 -20.45
N LYS A 5 -3.83 -12.17 -19.99
CA LYS A 5 -3.42 -11.83 -18.61
C LYS A 5 -3.32 -10.32 -18.34
N VAL A 6 -3.26 -9.51 -19.41
CA VAL A 6 -3.26 -8.04 -19.31
C VAL A 6 -4.69 -7.51 -19.19
N ILE A 7 -5.65 -8.18 -19.82
CA ILE A 7 -7.06 -7.77 -19.84
C ILE A 7 -7.82 -8.33 -18.63
N ALA A 8 -7.58 -9.59 -18.26
CA ALA A 8 -8.19 -10.23 -17.10
C ALA A 8 -7.23 -10.22 -15.91
N VAL A 9 -7.15 -9.08 -15.21
CA VAL A 9 -6.36 -8.97 -13.98
C VAL A 9 -6.99 -9.86 -12.90
N PRO A 10 -6.25 -10.80 -12.27
CA PRO A 10 -6.80 -11.66 -11.25
C PRO A 10 -7.30 -10.85 -10.04
N MET A 11 -8.39 -11.31 -9.44
CA MET A 11 -8.91 -10.74 -8.21
C MET A 11 -8.30 -11.44 -7.00
N HIS A 12 -7.89 -10.66 -5.99
CA HIS A 12 -7.42 -11.18 -4.71
C HIS A 12 -8.54 -11.98 -4.01
N PRO A 13 -8.23 -13.13 -3.36
CA PRO A 13 -9.23 -13.98 -2.68
C PRO A 13 -10.11 -13.25 -1.67
N GLU A 14 -9.58 -12.23 -1.00
CA GLU A 14 -10.31 -11.38 -0.06
C GLU A 14 -11.50 -10.63 -0.69
N GLY A 15 -11.48 -10.40 -2.01
CA GLY A 15 -12.56 -9.75 -2.75
C GLY A 15 -13.75 -10.68 -3.07
N ARG A 16 -13.52 -11.99 -3.14
CA ARG A 16 -14.55 -12.96 -3.63
C ARG A 16 -15.85 -12.88 -2.85
N LYS A 17 -15.78 -12.79 -1.53
CA LYS A 17 -16.96 -12.69 -0.66
C LYS A 17 -17.76 -11.41 -0.90
N PHE A 18 -17.09 -10.29 -1.16
CA PHE A 18 -17.76 -9.01 -1.42
C PHE A 18 -18.46 -9.03 -2.77
N VAL A 19 -17.79 -9.54 -3.81
CA VAL A 19 -18.40 -9.72 -5.14
C VAL A 19 -19.61 -10.64 -5.06
N ALA A 20 -19.54 -11.76 -4.32
CA ALA A 20 -20.66 -12.67 -4.13
C ALA A 20 -21.84 -11.99 -3.39
N ILE A 21 -21.56 -11.20 -2.34
CA ILE A 21 -22.59 -10.45 -1.61
C ILE A 21 -23.24 -9.42 -2.54
N PHE A 22 -22.45 -8.61 -3.27
CA PHE A 22 -22.99 -7.64 -4.22
C PHE A 22 -23.81 -8.31 -5.32
N ALA A 23 -23.39 -9.48 -5.84
CA ALA A 23 -24.13 -10.22 -6.84
C ALA A 23 -25.49 -10.71 -6.31
N ALA A 24 -25.52 -11.28 -5.09
CA ALA A 24 -26.76 -11.73 -4.46
C ALA A 24 -27.73 -10.57 -4.19
N VAL A 25 -27.23 -9.44 -3.67
CA VAL A 25 -28.04 -8.23 -3.44
C VAL A 25 -28.55 -7.67 -4.77
N THR A 26 -27.72 -7.61 -5.81
CA THR A 26 -28.12 -7.12 -7.14
C THR A 26 -29.22 -7.99 -7.73
N ALA A 27 -29.12 -9.32 -7.62
CA ALA A 27 -30.15 -10.25 -8.08
C ALA A 27 -31.48 -10.05 -7.33
N ALA A 28 -31.45 -9.82 -6.02
CA ALA A 28 -32.64 -9.52 -5.23
C ALA A 28 -33.27 -8.16 -5.63
N LEU A 29 -32.46 -7.14 -5.82
CA LEU A 29 -32.92 -5.79 -6.20
C LEU A 29 -33.51 -5.76 -7.62
N TRP A 30 -33.00 -6.58 -8.52
CA TRP A 30 -33.56 -6.72 -9.88
C TRP A 30 -35.06 -7.15 -9.86
N LEU A 31 -35.47 -8.01 -8.91
CA LEU A 31 -36.84 -8.43 -8.74
C LEU A 31 -37.76 -7.28 -8.29
N VAL A 32 -37.22 -6.20 -7.78
CA VAL A 32 -37.98 -5.03 -7.30
C VAL A 32 -38.08 -3.96 -8.39
N TRP A 33 -36.93 -3.66 -9.05
CA TRP A 33 -36.88 -2.59 -10.05
C TRP A 33 -35.67 -2.74 -10.96
N GLU A 34 -35.88 -2.86 -12.26
CA GLU A 34 -34.84 -3.13 -13.26
C GLU A 34 -33.65 -2.15 -13.21
N PRO A 35 -33.79 -0.81 -13.06
CA PRO A 35 -32.65 0.09 -12.99
C PRO A 35 -31.66 -0.22 -11.85
N LEU A 36 -32.12 -0.84 -10.75
CA LEU A 36 -31.26 -1.27 -9.64
C LEU A 36 -30.30 -2.38 -10.04
N PHE A 37 -30.67 -3.20 -11.03
CA PHE A 37 -29.76 -4.20 -11.60
C PHE A 37 -28.52 -3.55 -12.21
N TRP A 38 -28.69 -2.52 -13.02
CA TRP A 38 -27.57 -1.84 -13.69
C TRP A 38 -26.67 -1.13 -12.70
N LEU A 39 -27.24 -0.50 -11.69
CA LEU A 39 -26.47 0.09 -10.58
C LEU A 39 -25.67 -0.98 -9.84
N GLY A 40 -26.30 -2.10 -9.50
CA GLY A 40 -25.68 -3.23 -8.83
C GLY A 40 -24.56 -3.86 -9.66
N LEU A 41 -24.76 -4.00 -10.98
CA LEU A 41 -23.72 -4.49 -11.89
C LEU A 41 -22.50 -3.55 -11.90
N GLY A 42 -22.71 -2.24 -11.93
CA GLY A 42 -21.64 -1.26 -11.81
C GLY A 42 -20.84 -1.41 -10.50
N LEU A 43 -21.54 -1.65 -9.37
CA LEU A 43 -20.89 -1.88 -8.07
C LEU A 43 -20.13 -3.22 -8.03
N ILE A 44 -20.61 -4.26 -8.67
CA ILE A 44 -19.92 -5.55 -8.80
C ILE A 44 -18.61 -5.37 -9.58
N ILE A 45 -18.66 -4.67 -10.73
CA ILE A 45 -17.49 -4.39 -11.58
C ILE A 45 -16.48 -3.55 -10.80
N TRP A 46 -16.94 -2.50 -10.10
CA TRP A 46 -16.07 -1.68 -9.26
C TRP A 46 -15.45 -2.49 -8.11
N CYS A 47 -16.20 -3.33 -7.44
CA CYS A 47 -15.70 -4.19 -6.37
C CYS A 47 -14.63 -5.17 -6.89
N TYR A 48 -14.86 -5.79 -8.06
CA TYR A 48 -13.88 -6.63 -8.73
C TYR A 48 -12.59 -5.84 -9.03
N TYR A 49 -12.73 -4.64 -9.62
CA TYR A 49 -11.61 -3.75 -9.95
C TYR A 49 -10.85 -3.30 -8.72
N PHE A 50 -11.54 -2.99 -7.61
CA PHE A 50 -10.93 -2.62 -6.33
C PHE A 50 -10.03 -3.73 -5.78
N PHE A 51 -10.50 -4.97 -5.82
CA PHE A 51 -9.75 -6.13 -5.32
C PHE A 51 -8.83 -6.78 -6.37
N ARG A 52 -8.55 -6.09 -7.48
CA ARG A 52 -7.59 -6.61 -8.46
C ARG A 52 -6.21 -6.79 -7.85
N ASP A 53 -5.52 -7.82 -8.30
CA ASP A 53 -4.17 -8.17 -7.85
C ASP A 53 -3.28 -8.45 -9.06
N PRO A 54 -2.84 -7.40 -9.76
CA PRO A 54 -2.04 -7.54 -10.98
C PRO A 54 -0.68 -8.16 -10.69
N VAL A 55 -0.17 -8.91 -11.67
CA VAL A 55 1.25 -9.30 -11.69
C VAL A 55 2.08 -8.04 -11.91
N ARG A 56 3.17 -7.90 -11.16
CA ARG A 56 4.07 -6.73 -11.23
C ARG A 56 5.45 -7.13 -11.75
N SER A 57 6.05 -6.22 -12.50
CA SER A 57 7.43 -6.34 -12.96
C SER A 57 8.35 -5.72 -11.93
N VAL A 58 8.83 -6.55 -11.01
CA VAL A 58 9.61 -6.09 -9.85
C VAL A 58 11.10 -6.10 -10.16
N ALA A 59 11.77 -4.95 -9.98
CA ALA A 59 13.23 -4.85 -10.13
C ALA A 59 13.94 -5.67 -9.03
N GLN A 60 14.75 -6.65 -9.44
CA GLN A 60 15.50 -7.55 -8.55
C GLN A 60 16.92 -7.04 -8.27
N ARG A 61 17.08 -5.73 -8.07
CA ARG A 61 18.39 -5.12 -7.78
C ARG A 61 18.50 -4.79 -6.28
N PRO A 62 19.56 -5.24 -5.59
CA PRO A 62 19.85 -4.80 -4.22
C PRO A 62 19.96 -3.28 -4.12
N GLY A 63 19.63 -2.73 -2.96
CA GLY A 63 19.71 -1.30 -2.69
C GLY A 63 18.53 -0.48 -3.20
N LEU A 64 17.53 -1.09 -3.87
CA LEU A 64 16.30 -0.39 -4.24
C LEU A 64 15.23 -0.52 -3.16
N ILE A 65 14.57 0.60 -2.86
CA ILE A 65 13.34 0.65 -2.07
C ILE A 65 12.21 0.97 -3.01
N LEU A 66 11.29 0.02 -3.20
CA LEU A 66 10.16 0.13 -4.12
C LEU A 66 8.89 0.63 -3.41
N SER A 67 7.96 1.19 -4.16
CA SER A 67 6.66 1.56 -3.59
C SER A 67 5.91 0.32 -3.09
N PRO A 68 5.42 0.34 -1.84
CA PRO A 68 4.59 -0.73 -1.32
C PRO A 68 3.11 -0.61 -1.74
N ALA A 69 2.72 0.49 -2.40
CA ALA A 69 1.34 0.80 -2.75
C ALA A 69 1.19 1.42 -4.13
N ASP A 70 0.01 1.20 -4.74
CA ASP A 70 -0.45 2.00 -5.88
C ASP A 70 -1.08 3.28 -5.35
N GLY A 71 -0.71 4.44 -5.90
CA GLY A 71 -1.33 5.69 -5.49
C GLY A 71 -0.57 6.91 -5.93
N VAL A 72 -0.70 7.98 -5.15
CA VAL A 72 -0.01 9.26 -5.38
C VAL A 72 0.83 9.59 -4.15
N VAL A 73 2.06 10.02 -4.36
CA VAL A 73 2.93 10.53 -3.29
C VAL A 73 2.31 11.81 -2.74
N SER A 74 1.72 11.72 -1.57
CA SER A 74 0.92 12.81 -0.96
C SER A 74 1.71 13.64 0.06
N LEU A 75 2.79 13.06 0.63
CA LEU A 75 3.62 13.74 1.62
C LEU A 75 5.03 13.17 1.61
N ILE A 76 6.03 14.07 1.73
CA ILE A 76 7.43 13.74 2.02
C ILE A 76 7.85 14.64 3.17
N THR A 77 8.25 14.06 4.31
CA THR A 77 8.61 14.82 5.50
C THR A 77 9.60 14.05 6.37
N LYS A 78 10.36 14.76 7.21
CA LYS A 78 11.20 14.13 8.24
C LYS A 78 10.43 14.10 9.55
N THR A 79 10.30 12.92 10.14
CA THR A 79 9.60 12.71 11.42
C THR A 79 10.17 11.52 12.17
N VAL A 80 10.04 11.53 13.49
CA VAL A 80 10.44 10.40 14.33
C VAL A 80 9.47 9.25 14.09
N PRO A 81 9.97 8.05 13.74
CA PRO A 81 9.09 6.89 13.57
C PRO A 81 8.48 6.47 14.91
N PRO A 82 7.29 5.84 14.89
CA PRO A 82 6.71 5.24 16.08
C PRO A 82 7.69 4.25 16.76
N SER A 83 7.79 4.29 18.08
CA SER A 83 8.77 3.48 18.85
C SER A 83 8.60 1.97 18.67
N ASP A 84 7.38 1.53 18.42
CA ASP A 84 7.02 0.14 18.17
C ASP A 84 7.57 -0.41 16.83
N MET A 85 8.02 0.46 15.94
CA MET A 85 8.70 0.07 14.69
C MET A 85 10.17 -0.29 14.89
N GLN A 86 10.77 -0.01 16.05
CA GLN A 86 12.19 -0.32 16.34
C GLN A 86 13.17 0.26 15.30
N LEU A 87 12.90 1.48 14.81
CA LEU A 87 13.73 2.22 13.85
C LEU A 87 14.60 3.28 14.50
N GLY A 88 14.59 3.35 15.84
CA GLY A 88 15.28 4.39 16.61
C GLY A 88 14.40 5.61 16.86
N ASP A 89 15.03 6.64 17.45
CA ASP A 89 14.38 7.87 17.93
C ASP A 89 14.77 9.13 17.11
N LYS A 90 15.56 8.94 16.06
CA LYS A 90 15.95 10.01 15.17
C LYS A 90 14.90 10.27 14.09
N PRO A 91 14.74 11.52 13.62
CA PRO A 91 13.88 11.80 12.47
C PRO A 91 14.37 11.07 11.22
N LEU A 92 13.47 10.30 10.59
CA LEU A 92 13.68 9.63 9.32
C LEU A 92 12.80 10.27 8.23
N THR A 93 13.23 10.17 6.98
CA THR A 93 12.42 10.59 5.86
C THR A 93 11.22 9.63 5.72
N ARG A 94 10.01 10.20 5.81
CA ARG A 94 8.76 9.50 5.59
C ARG A 94 8.18 9.89 4.24
N VAL A 95 7.94 8.91 3.39
CA VAL A 95 7.20 9.05 2.13
C VAL A 95 5.80 8.46 2.33
N SER A 96 4.76 9.24 2.05
CA SER A 96 3.36 8.81 2.17
C SER A 96 2.75 8.63 0.78
N VAL A 97 2.18 7.45 0.51
CA VAL A 97 1.47 7.14 -0.74
C VAL A 97 -0.03 7.01 -0.43
N PHE A 98 -0.82 7.92 -0.96
CA PHE A 98 -2.28 7.92 -0.81
C PHE A 98 -2.93 7.06 -1.90
N MET A 99 -3.77 6.11 -1.48
CA MET A 99 -4.53 5.23 -2.36
C MET A 99 -6.00 5.64 -2.38
N ASN A 100 -6.49 6.08 -3.53
CA ASN A 100 -7.92 6.32 -3.73
C ASN A 100 -8.67 5.02 -4.02
N VAL A 101 -10.00 5.06 -4.01
CA VAL A 101 -10.86 3.86 -4.17
C VAL A 101 -10.79 3.19 -5.55
N PHE A 102 -10.03 3.72 -6.50
CA PHE A 102 -9.78 3.14 -7.82
C PHE A 102 -8.36 2.54 -7.93
N ASN A 103 -7.49 2.76 -6.95
CA ASN A 103 -6.17 2.15 -6.91
C ASN A 103 -6.23 0.67 -6.51
N CYS A 104 -5.17 -0.09 -6.78
CA CYS A 104 -5.00 -1.43 -6.22
C CYS A 104 -4.59 -1.32 -4.76
N HIS A 105 -5.27 -2.04 -3.88
CA HIS A 105 -5.04 -1.95 -2.43
C HIS A 105 -4.22 -3.12 -1.85
N VAL A 106 -3.69 -3.98 -2.70
CA VAL A 106 -2.71 -5.00 -2.30
C VAL A 106 -1.37 -4.34 -2.06
N ASN A 107 -0.82 -4.53 -0.85
CA ASN A 107 0.44 -3.92 -0.45
C ASN A 107 1.59 -4.91 -0.59
N ARG A 108 2.74 -4.40 -1.05
CA ARG A 108 3.91 -5.19 -1.42
C ARG A 108 5.15 -4.77 -0.64
N ALA A 109 6.00 -5.75 -0.32
CA ALA A 109 7.26 -5.50 0.36
C ALA A 109 8.17 -4.59 -0.47
N PRO A 110 8.60 -3.44 0.07
CA PRO A 110 9.42 -2.47 -0.67
C PRO A 110 10.86 -2.94 -0.90
N MET A 111 11.34 -3.88 -0.08
CA MET A 111 12.64 -4.57 -0.25
C MET A 111 12.54 -5.99 0.26
N ALA A 112 13.51 -6.83 -0.10
CA ALA A 112 13.64 -8.17 0.47
C ALA A 112 14.19 -8.09 1.90
N GLY A 113 13.71 -8.97 2.79
CA GLY A 113 14.21 -9.04 4.16
C GLY A 113 13.33 -9.82 5.11
N THR A 114 13.75 -9.84 6.38
CA THR A 114 13.01 -10.46 7.47
C THR A 114 12.09 -9.45 8.14
N VAL A 115 10.86 -9.82 8.40
CA VAL A 115 9.94 -9.02 9.23
C VAL A 115 10.38 -9.12 10.69
N VAL A 116 10.94 -8.04 11.24
CA VAL A 116 11.49 -8.04 12.62
C VAL A 116 10.51 -7.49 13.65
N ALA A 117 9.56 -6.66 13.22
CA ALA A 117 8.50 -6.15 14.09
C ALA A 117 7.18 -6.02 13.33
N ILE A 118 6.08 -6.26 14.03
CA ILE A 118 4.70 -5.93 13.59
C ILE A 118 3.98 -5.32 14.78
N SER A 119 3.32 -4.19 14.55
CA SER A 119 2.51 -3.52 15.57
C SER A 119 1.17 -3.09 14.96
N TYR A 120 0.08 -3.55 15.57
CA TYR A 120 -1.27 -3.21 15.17
C TYR A 120 -1.94 -2.32 16.21
N HIS A 121 -2.45 -1.18 15.77
CA HIS A 121 -3.18 -0.25 16.62
C HIS A 121 -4.60 -0.07 16.13
N HIS A 122 -5.56 -0.39 17.00
CA HIS A 122 -6.94 0.00 16.78
C HIS A 122 -7.08 1.52 16.88
N GLY A 123 -7.88 2.11 16.02
CA GLY A 123 -8.03 3.55 16.00
C GLY A 123 -9.31 4.02 15.33
N LYS A 124 -9.33 5.31 15.01
CA LYS A 124 -10.43 5.97 14.30
C LYS A 124 -10.28 5.74 12.79
N PHE A 125 -11.27 6.19 12.03
CA PHE A 125 -11.29 6.17 10.57
C PHE A 125 -11.48 7.59 10.05
N LEU A 126 -10.45 8.43 10.26
CA LEU A 126 -10.39 9.79 9.70
C LEU A 126 -9.92 9.75 8.25
N ASN A 127 -10.08 10.85 7.52
CA ASN A 127 -9.56 10.95 6.16
C ASN A 127 -8.04 10.70 6.15
N ALA A 128 -7.60 9.66 5.43
CA ALA A 128 -6.20 9.24 5.39
C ALA A 128 -5.26 10.27 4.71
N SER A 129 -5.79 11.24 3.98
CA SER A 129 -4.98 12.32 3.40
C SER A 129 -4.45 13.31 4.44
N LEU A 130 -5.05 13.35 5.63
CA LEU A 130 -4.61 14.22 6.72
C LEU A 130 -3.41 13.61 7.44
N ASP A 131 -2.42 14.44 7.80
CA ASP A 131 -1.23 13.98 8.52
C ASP A 131 -1.58 13.37 9.89
N LYS A 132 -2.52 13.95 10.61
CA LYS A 132 -3.07 13.43 11.89
C LYS A 132 -3.67 12.02 11.79
N ALA A 133 -3.98 11.52 10.58
CA ALA A 133 -4.44 10.16 10.39
C ALA A 133 -3.37 9.12 10.78
N SER A 134 -2.07 9.44 10.68
CA SER A 134 -0.98 8.57 11.12
C SER A 134 -1.04 8.26 12.63
N GLU A 135 -1.58 9.17 13.43
CA GLU A 135 -1.61 9.03 14.90
C GLU A 135 -2.91 8.41 15.41
N HIS A 136 -4.03 8.77 14.79
CA HIS A 136 -5.37 8.47 15.32
C HIS A 136 -6.09 7.32 14.64
N ASN A 137 -5.75 7.03 13.37
CA ASN A 137 -6.43 5.98 12.61
C ASN A 137 -5.93 4.59 12.96
N GLU A 138 -6.79 3.62 12.70
CA GLU A 138 -6.41 2.21 12.70
C GLU A 138 -5.22 2.01 11.75
N ARG A 139 -4.16 1.40 12.27
CA ARG A 139 -2.90 1.23 11.54
C ARG A 139 -2.21 -0.07 11.88
N ASN A 140 -1.46 -0.58 10.92
CA ASN A 140 -0.58 -1.73 11.06
C ASN A 140 0.82 -1.37 10.55
N SER A 141 1.80 -1.41 11.42
CA SER A 141 3.20 -1.12 11.10
C SER A 141 3.99 -2.41 11.02
N ILE A 142 4.82 -2.55 9.99
CA ILE A 142 5.80 -3.62 9.85
C ILE A 142 7.18 -3.03 9.70
N THR A 143 8.19 -3.68 10.27
CA THR A 143 9.60 -3.37 10.05
C THR A 143 10.26 -4.52 9.35
N ILE A 144 10.91 -4.24 8.23
CA ILE A 144 11.65 -5.20 7.42
C ILE A 144 13.13 -4.92 7.58
N GLU A 145 13.91 -5.94 7.91
CA GLU A 145 15.37 -5.90 8.02
C GLU A 145 15.98 -6.72 6.89
N SER A 146 16.80 -6.10 6.06
CA SER A 146 17.54 -6.76 5.00
C SER A 146 18.74 -7.56 5.54
N ALA A 147 19.44 -8.30 4.68
CA ALA A 147 20.58 -9.11 5.05
C ALA A 147 21.76 -8.29 5.59
N ASP A 148 21.94 -7.07 5.13
CA ASP A 148 22.95 -6.09 5.57
C ASP A 148 22.53 -5.27 6.81
N LYS A 149 21.44 -5.69 7.48
CA LYS A 149 20.90 -5.04 8.68
C LYS A 149 20.25 -3.67 8.45
N THR A 150 20.07 -3.26 7.21
CA THR A 150 19.28 -2.07 6.89
C THR A 150 17.81 -2.30 7.23
N ARG A 151 17.20 -1.37 7.96
CA ARG A 151 15.77 -1.44 8.36
C ARG A 151 14.96 -0.37 7.66
N ILE A 152 13.78 -0.75 7.23
CA ILE A 152 12.73 0.15 6.77
C ILE A 152 11.43 -0.13 7.51
N GLY A 153 10.63 0.91 7.68
CA GLY A 153 9.30 0.78 8.26
C GLY A 153 8.21 1.03 7.22
N VAL A 154 7.13 0.25 7.28
CA VAL A 154 5.94 0.48 6.46
C VAL A 154 4.72 0.48 7.36
N THR A 155 3.94 1.55 7.34
CA THR A 155 2.70 1.66 8.10
C THR A 155 1.51 1.72 7.14
N GLN A 156 0.64 0.74 7.25
CA GLN A 156 -0.68 0.74 6.62
C GLN A 156 -1.64 1.57 7.48
N ILE A 157 -2.31 2.56 6.91
CA ILE A 157 -3.22 3.47 7.63
C ILE A 157 -4.59 3.39 6.96
N ALA A 158 -5.59 2.99 7.72
CA ALA A 158 -6.96 2.92 7.26
C ALA A 158 -7.55 4.33 7.11
N GLY A 159 -8.28 4.57 6.02
CA GLY A 159 -8.99 5.84 5.78
C GLY A 159 -10.45 5.81 6.24
N LEU A 160 -11.20 6.86 5.90
CA LEU A 160 -12.59 7.08 6.32
C LEU A 160 -13.55 5.94 5.97
N VAL A 161 -13.37 5.32 4.81
CA VAL A 161 -14.21 4.21 4.32
C VAL A 161 -13.57 2.86 4.62
N ALA A 162 -12.27 2.85 4.94
CA ALA A 162 -11.53 1.65 5.29
C ALA A 162 -12.02 1.09 6.62
N ARG A 163 -12.40 -0.19 6.62
CA ARG A 163 -12.87 -0.87 7.84
C ARG A 163 -11.98 -2.01 8.29
N ARG A 164 -10.90 -2.29 7.57
CA ARG A 164 -9.99 -3.36 7.97
C ARG A 164 -8.66 -3.31 7.22
N ILE A 165 -7.58 -3.45 7.96
CA ILE A 165 -6.25 -3.78 7.49
C ILE A 165 -6.08 -5.29 7.61
N VAL A 166 -5.61 -5.94 6.55
CA VAL A 166 -5.30 -7.37 6.55
C VAL A 166 -3.80 -7.52 6.36
N CYS A 167 -3.13 -8.12 7.34
CA CYS A 167 -1.72 -8.45 7.27
C CYS A 167 -1.58 -9.94 6.91
N PHE A 168 -0.75 -10.25 5.90
CA PHE A 168 -0.52 -11.63 5.42
C PHE A 168 0.81 -12.20 5.94
N THR A 169 1.59 -11.37 6.63
CA THR A 169 2.91 -11.75 7.15
C THR A 169 2.93 -11.85 8.68
N LYS A 170 4.01 -12.35 9.23
CA LYS A 170 4.25 -12.45 10.68
C LYS A 170 5.70 -12.14 11.00
N VAL A 171 6.00 -11.82 12.26
CA VAL A 171 7.38 -11.65 12.74
C VAL A 171 8.18 -12.92 12.46
N GLY A 172 9.40 -12.75 11.95
CA GLY A 172 10.29 -13.82 11.52
C GLY A 172 10.08 -14.31 10.09
N ALA A 173 9.02 -13.87 9.40
CA ALA A 173 8.81 -14.22 8.00
C ALA A 173 9.83 -13.54 7.09
N GLN A 174 10.30 -14.28 6.07
CA GLN A 174 11.11 -13.75 4.97
C GLN A 174 10.18 -13.24 3.88
N LEU A 175 10.40 -12.01 3.45
CA LEU A 175 9.68 -11.42 2.32
C LEU A 175 10.65 -11.18 1.16
N GLY A 176 10.25 -11.60 -0.03
CA GLY A 176 10.90 -11.17 -1.28
C GLY A 176 10.50 -9.73 -1.64
N VAL A 177 11.36 -9.03 -2.39
CA VAL A 177 11.00 -7.71 -2.91
C VAL A 177 9.74 -7.79 -3.79
N GLY A 178 8.77 -6.90 -3.56
CA GLY A 178 7.48 -6.90 -4.27
C GLY A 178 6.51 -8.00 -3.82
N GLU A 179 6.85 -8.84 -2.84
CA GLU A 179 5.95 -9.84 -2.27
C GLU A 179 4.79 -9.19 -1.52
N ARG A 180 3.61 -9.80 -1.60
CA ARG A 180 2.38 -9.29 -0.97
C ARG A 180 2.46 -9.49 0.55
N PHE A 181 2.40 -8.42 1.33
CA PHE A 181 2.40 -8.51 2.79
C PHE A 181 1.08 -8.11 3.43
N GLY A 182 0.18 -7.50 2.69
CA GLY A 182 -1.10 -7.06 3.25
C GLY A 182 -2.04 -6.46 2.22
N LEU A 183 -3.20 -6.03 2.72
CA LEU A 183 -4.26 -5.37 1.96
C LEU A 183 -5.01 -4.42 2.89
N ILE A 184 -5.41 -3.24 2.39
CA ILE A 184 -6.32 -2.33 3.11
C ILE A 184 -7.64 -2.25 2.34
N ARG A 185 -8.78 -2.38 3.05
CA ARG A 185 -10.10 -2.29 2.41
C ARG A 185 -10.60 -0.85 2.43
N PHE A 186 -10.83 -0.28 1.24
CA PHE A 186 -11.52 0.99 0.92
C PHE A 186 -10.85 2.28 1.42
N GLY A 187 -9.93 2.84 0.58
CA GLY A 187 -9.31 4.15 0.74
C GLY A 187 -8.35 4.23 1.93
N SER A 188 -7.08 4.53 1.65
CA SER A 188 -6.03 4.35 2.64
C SER A 188 -4.76 5.12 2.27
N ARG A 189 -3.77 5.07 3.15
CA ARG A 189 -2.43 5.60 2.93
C ARG A 189 -1.40 4.60 3.44
N LEU A 190 -0.28 4.49 2.74
CA LEU A 190 0.92 3.86 3.28
C LEU A 190 1.99 4.90 3.56
N ASP A 191 2.58 4.83 4.74
CA ASP A 191 3.74 5.61 5.12
C ASP A 191 4.96 4.69 5.12
N ILE A 192 6.03 5.10 4.42
CA ILE A 192 7.29 4.39 4.33
C ILE A 192 8.35 5.22 5.02
N PHE A 193 9.04 4.68 6.03
CA PHE A 193 10.17 5.29 6.71
C PHE A 193 11.46 4.77 6.08
N LEU A 194 12.18 5.67 5.43
CA LEU A 194 13.47 5.37 4.80
C LEU A 194 14.59 5.31 5.86
N PRO A 195 15.68 4.58 5.62
CA PRO A 195 16.84 4.59 6.50
C PRO A 195 17.44 6.00 6.67
N GLU A 196 18.19 6.20 7.76
CA GLU A 196 18.91 7.47 8.03
C GLU A 196 19.82 7.85 6.84
N GLY A 197 19.73 9.09 6.39
CA GLY A 197 20.54 9.62 5.29
C GLY A 197 20.05 9.24 3.87
N VAL A 198 19.01 8.43 3.75
CA VAL A 198 18.43 8.08 2.45
C VAL A 198 17.36 9.09 2.06
N GLU A 199 17.54 9.70 0.88
CA GLU A 199 16.58 10.66 0.33
C GLU A 199 15.65 9.98 -0.72
N PRO A 200 14.42 10.46 -0.86
CA PRO A 200 13.47 9.87 -1.81
C PRO A 200 13.85 10.19 -3.26
N ALA A 201 13.65 9.21 -4.14
CA ALA A 201 13.77 9.35 -5.60
C ALA A 201 12.42 9.65 -6.27
N VAL A 202 11.46 10.20 -5.52
CA VAL A 202 10.11 10.57 -5.98
C VAL A 202 9.73 11.94 -5.46
N GLY A 203 8.87 12.63 -6.21
CA GLY A 203 8.33 13.94 -5.83
C GLY A 203 6.87 13.90 -5.39
N LEU A 204 6.43 14.98 -4.72
CA LEU A 204 5.01 15.19 -4.38
C LEU A 204 4.14 15.20 -5.65
N GLY A 205 2.98 14.53 -5.58
CA GLY A 205 2.06 14.42 -6.70
C GLY A 205 2.42 13.31 -7.71
N GLN A 206 3.58 12.69 -7.60
CA GLN A 206 4.00 11.61 -8.49
C GLN A 206 3.15 10.35 -8.27
N THR A 207 2.73 9.71 -9.35
CA THR A 207 2.08 8.40 -9.31
C THR A 207 3.09 7.32 -8.97
N ALA A 208 2.73 6.49 -8.00
CA ALA A 208 3.51 5.33 -7.58
C ALA A 208 2.75 4.03 -7.88
N VAL A 209 3.48 3.01 -8.31
CA VAL A 209 2.98 1.66 -8.62
C VAL A 209 3.68 0.66 -7.69
N ALA A 210 2.88 -0.11 -6.94
CA ALA A 210 3.38 -1.08 -5.97
C ALA A 210 4.31 -2.12 -6.60
N GLY A 211 5.53 -2.25 -6.06
CA GLY A 211 6.54 -3.18 -6.53
C GLY A 211 7.28 -2.75 -7.82
N GLU A 212 6.94 -1.60 -8.42
CA GLU A 212 7.56 -1.13 -9.67
C GLU A 212 8.23 0.24 -9.53
N THR A 213 7.56 1.21 -8.89
CA THR A 213 8.14 2.56 -8.70
C THR A 213 9.25 2.53 -7.66
N ILE A 214 10.43 3.03 -8.02
CA ILE A 214 11.56 3.20 -7.11
C ILE A 214 11.28 4.43 -6.24
N LEU A 215 11.10 4.25 -4.93
CA LEU A 215 10.91 5.33 -3.97
C LEU A 215 12.23 5.92 -3.47
N ALA A 216 13.27 5.07 -3.35
CA ALA A 216 14.59 5.49 -2.89
C ALA A 216 15.66 4.48 -3.30
N ARG A 217 16.91 4.90 -3.20
CA ARG A 217 18.11 4.07 -3.45
C ARG A 217 19.06 4.20 -2.27
N LEU A 218 19.53 3.06 -1.77
CA LEU A 218 20.49 3.01 -0.67
C LEU A 218 21.90 3.37 -1.11
N ASP A 219 22.22 3.20 -2.40
CA ASP A 219 23.53 3.34 -3.01
C ASP A 219 23.75 4.67 -3.77
N ALA A 220 22.76 5.59 -3.75
CA ALA A 220 22.84 6.84 -4.48
C ALA A 220 22.88 8.05 -3.54
N PRO A 221 23.76 9.04 -3.80
CA PRO A 221 23.71 10.31 -3.09
C PRO A 221 22.41 11.08 -3.40
N ALA A 222 21.96 11.88 -2.44
CA ALA A 222 20.71 12.65 -2.51
C ALA A 222 20.66 13.66 -3.69
N GLU A 223 21.82 14.07 -4.19
CA GLU A 223 21.94 15.12 -5.21
C GLU A 223 21.57 14.66 -6.64
N ASP A 224 21.43 13.34 -6.90
CA ASP A 224 21.30 12.80 -8.26
C ASP A 224 19.85 12.82 -8.80
N TRP A 225 18.86 13.33 -8.05
CA TRP A 225 17.45 13.27 -8.44
C TRP A 225 16.68 14.59 -8.23
N PRO A 226 16.97 15.65 -9.01
CA PRO A 226 16.12 16.85 -8.95
C PRO A 226 14.74 16.54 -9.56
N ILE A 227 13.74 16.28 -8.72
CA ILE A 227 12.36 16.09 -9.16
C ILE A 227 11.65 17.44 -9.04
N GLN A 228 11.31 18.03 -10.17
CA GLN A 228 10.53 19.25 -10.25
C GLN A 228 9.18 18.95 -10.92
N PRO A 229 8.05 19.44 -10.35
CA PRO A 229 6.78 19.44 -11.07
C PRO A 229 6.92 20.35 -12.30
N VAL A 230 6.51 19.82 -13.43
CA VAL A 230 6.49 20.53 -14.73
C VAL A 230 5.06 21.00 -15.01
#